data_7a7ea3063814033f131067426543264b
#
_entry.id   7a7ea3063814033f131067426543264b
#
_cell.length_a   1.000
_cell.length_b   1.000
_cell.length_c   1.000
_cell.angle_alpha   90.00
_cell.angle_beta   90.00
_cell.angle_gamma   90.00
#
_symmetry.space_group_name_H-M   'P 1'
#
loop_
_entity.id
_entity.type
_entity.pdbx_description
1 polymer ?
#
loop_
_entity_poly.entity_id
_entity_poly.type
_entity_poly.pdbx_seq_one_letter_code
_entity_poly.pdbx_strand_id
1 'polypeptide(L)'
;MQSLIAPDTSVLSSRDPIRMYLSQMGNIPLLSRQREIFLAKQIELTRKRFRRTVLESHFSLQNTVETLERVFAGELPFERTLRTSETEDAQKEQILGRMPHNLRTLNHLMQENVADYEVVQTSSSARKQADAAERMLVRRRKMCTLAEELSLRTHRLQPIMKRYLQIVDRV
;
A
#
# COMPACT_ATOMS: atom_id res chain seq x y z
N MET A 1 74.11 9.20 3.71
CA MET A 1 73.05 8.70 2.83
C MET A 1 71.87 8.36 3.74
N GLN A 2 70.91 9.33 3.90
CA GLN A 2 69.70 9.13 4.68
C GLN A 2 68.58 8.72 3.73
N SER A 3 68.07 7.50 3.94
CA SER A 3 66.89 7.00 3.24
C SER A 3 65.63 7.61 3.92
N LEU A 4 64.98 8.51 3.21
CA LEU A 4 63.69 9.04 3.59
C LEU A 4 62.66 7.98 3.31
N ILE A 5 62.14 7.33 4.35
CA ILE A 5 60.98 6.47 4.29
C ILE A 5 59.73 7.40 4.12
N ALA A 6 59.13 7.36 2.96
CA ALA A 6 57.83 8.03 2.72
C ALA A 6 56.74 7.35 3.58
N PRO A 7 55.87 8.08 4.26
CA PRO A 7 54.79 7.47 5.03
C PRO A 7 53.78 6.82 4.09
N ASP A 8 53.49 5.57 4.38
CA ASP A 8 52.55 4.74 3.66
C ASP A 8 51.10 5.32 3.79
N THR A 9 50.70 6.11 2.80
CA THR A 9 49.39 6.77 2.71
C THR A 9 48.28 5.82 2.31
N SER A 10 48.55 4.53 2.15
CA SER A 10 47.59 3.54 1.64
C SER A 10 46.56 3.05 2.69
N VAL A 11 46.87 3.18 3.99
CA VAL A 11 46.01 2.59 5.06
C VAL A 11 44.93 3.55 5.55
N LEU A 12 45.07 4.86 5.36
CA LEU A 12 44.07 5.86 5.77
C LEU A 12 42.93 6.04 4.77
N SER A 13 43.08 5.54 3.56
CA SER A 13 42.14 5.75 2.45
C SER A 13 40.93 4.78 2.45
N SER A 14 41.03 3.67 3.21
CA SER A 14 39.94 2.66 3.21
C SER A 14 38.79 2.95 4.22
N ARG A 15 38.97 3.93 5.09
CA ARG A 15 37.99 4.31 6.13
C ARG A 15 37.16 5.54 5.78
N ASP A 16 37.32 6.14 4.62
CA ASP A 16 36.47 7.26 4.18
C ASP A 16 35.10 6.74 3.72
N PRO A 17 34.03 7.03 4.45
CA PRO A 17 32.68 6.56 4.11
C PRO A 17 32.24 7.04 2.72
N ILE A 18 32.67 8.22 2.30
CA ILE A 18 32.35 8.78 0.98
C ILE A 18 33.01 7.95 -0.12
N ARG A 19 34.28 7.60 0.06
CA ARG A 19 35.06 6.79 -0.91
C ARG A 19 34.49 5.37 -1.01
N MET A 20 34.10 4.78 0.13
CA MET A 20 33.45 3.46 0.17
C MET A 20 32.10 3.52 -0.52
N TYR A 21 31.29 4.55 -0.28
CA TYR A 21 30.01 4.77 -0.97
C TYR A 21 30.21 4.91 -2.49
N LEU A 22 31.12 5.76 -2.93
CA LEU A 22 31.41 5.97 -4.36
C LEU A 22 31.93 4.70 -5.04
N SER A 23 32.79 3.92 -4.36
CA SER A 23 33.27 2.63 -4.86
C SER A 23 32.15 1.61 -5.00
N GLN A 24 31.24 1.52 -4.03
CA GLN A 24 30.08 0.63 -4.11
C GLN A 24 29.11 1.07 -5.21
N MET A 25 28.85 2.37 -5.32
CA MET A 25 27.96 2.92 -6.36
C MET A 25 28.57 2.77 -7.77
N GLY A 26 29.89 2.90 -7.91
CA GLY A 26 30.59 2.73 -9.19
C GLY A 26 30.53 1.30 -9.75
N ASN A 27 30.35 0.31 -8.88
CA ASN A 27 30.23 -1.10 -9.27
C ASN A 27 28.80 -1.49 -9.70
N ILE A 28 27.81 -0.61 -9.51
CA ILE A 28 26.42 -0.88 -9.93
C ILE A 28 26.25 -0.51 -11.42
N PRO A 29 25.98 -1.50 -12.29
CA PRO A 29 25.80 -1.21 -13.70
C PRO A 29 24.57 -0.35 -13.95
N LEU A 30 24.69 0.62 -14.84
CA LEU A 30 23.55 1.45 -15.27
C LEU A 30 22.50 0.57 -15.96
N LEU A 31 21.25 0.79 -15.61
CA LEU A 31 20.15 0.11 -16.27
C LEU A 31 19.94 0.65 -17.69
N SER A 32 19.70 -0.25 -18.64
CA SER A 32 19.19 0.17 -19.95
C SER A 32 17.76 0.70 -19.81
N ARG A 33 17.36 1.62 -20.69
CA ARG A 33 16.00 2.19 -20.71
C ARG A 33 14.89 1.12 -20.73
N GLN A 34 15.09 0.05 -21.49
CA GLN A 34 14.14 -1.08 -21.54
C GLN A 34 14.04 -1.80 -20.19
N ARG A 35 15.17 -2.02 -19.52
CA ARG A 35 15.22 -2.68 -18.22
C ARG A 35 14.59 -1.81 -17.14
N GLU A 36 14.82 -0.51 -17.17
CA GLU A 36 14.19 0.47 -16.26
C GLU A 36 12.66 0.42 -16.37
N ILE A 37 12.12 0.50 -17.59
CA ILE A 37 10.68 0.43 -17.84
C ILE A 37 10.09 -0.91 -17.39
N PHE A 38 10.79 -2.00 -17.66
CA PHE A 38 10.36 -3.32 -17.23
C PHE A 38 10.24 -3.42 -15.71
N LEU A 39 11.28 -2.99 -14.99
CA LEU A 39 11.31 -3.00 -13.53
C LEU A 39 10.24 -2.08 -12.94
N ALA A 40 10.04 -0.89 -13.50
CA ALA A 40 8.99 0.03 -13.07
C ALA A 40 7.59 -0.61 -13.20
N LYS A 41 7.31 -1.28 -14.31
CA LYS A 41 6.05 -2.02 -14.52
C LYS A 41 5.89 -3.16 -13.51
N GLN A 42 6.95 -3.92 -13.22
CA GLN A 42 6.91 -5.00 -12.24
C GLN A 42 6.62 -4.48 -10.83
N ILE A 43 7.26 -3.37 -10.44
CA ILE A 43 7.03 -2.71 -9.15
C ILE A 43 5.56 -2.28 -9.03
N GLU A 44 5.00 -1.60 -10.03
CA GLU A 44 3.60 -1.14 -9.99
C GLU A 44 2.62 -2.32 -9.97
N LEU A 45 2.85 -3.35 -10.76
CA LEU A 45 2.02 -4.56 -10.77
C LEU A 45 2.03 -5.25 -9.41
N THR A 46 3.21 -5.41 -8.81
CA THR A 46 3.37 -6.06 -7.50
C THR A 46 2.70 -5.23 -6.40
N ARG A 47 2.88 -3.90 -6.41
CA ARG A 47 2.21 -2.98 -5.48
C ARG A 47 0.68 -3.04 -5.61
N LYS A 48 0.16 -3.10 -6.83
CA LYS A 48 -1.28 -3.22 -7.09
C LYS A 48 -1.82 -4.55 -6.55
N ARG A 49 -1.14 -5.66 -6.81
CA ARG A 49 -1.51 -6.98 -6.28
C ARG A 49 -1.51 -6.96 -4.75
N PHE A 50 -0.43 -6.46 -4.14
CA PHE A 50 -0.32 -6.34 -2.69
C PHE A 50 -1.49 -5.55 -2.08
N ARG A 51 -1.76 -4.33 -2.60
CA ARG A 51 -2.88 -3.51 -2.10
C ARG A 51 -4.20 -4.26 -2.19
N ARG A 52 -4.48 -4.87 -3.34
CA ARG A 52 -5.72 -5.59 -3.57
C ARG A 52 -5.90 -6.76 -2.61
N THR A 53 -4.87 -7.59 -2.44
CA THR A 53 -4.91 -8.72 -1.51
C THR A 53 -5.15 -8.28 -0.06
N VAL A 54 -4.48 -7.21 0.38
CA VAL A 54 -4.68 -6.68 1.74
C VAL A 54 -6.09 -6.13 1.92
N LEU A 55 -6.63 -5.39 0.92
CA LEU A 55 -7.96 -4.79 0.97
C LEU A 55 -9.11 -5.81 0.84
N GLU A 56 -8.85 -7.04 0.42
CA GLU A 56 -9.84 -8.11 0.41
C GLU A 56 -10.26 -8.56 1.82
N SER A 57 -9.44 -8.32 2.84
CA SER A 57 -9.81 -8.54 4.24
C SER A 57 -10.75 -7.44 4.74
N HIS A 58 -11.85 -7.82 5.39
CA HIS A 58 -12.79 -6.87 6.01
C HIS A 58 -12.09 -5.98 7.04
N PHE A 59 -11.26 -6.56 7.90
CA PHE A 59 -10.47 -5.83 8.89
C PHE A 59 -9.57 -4.76 8.25
N SER A 60 -8.85 -5.13 7.19
CA SER A 60 -7.94 -4.19 6.51
C SER A 60 -8.71 -3.09 5.77
N LEU A 61 -9.84 -3.45 5.18
CA LEU A 61 -10.69 -2.48 4.50
C LEU A 61 -11.28 -1.46 5.48
N GLN A 62 -11.81 -1.92 6.62
CA GLN A 62 -12.34 -1.05 7.68
C GLN A 62 -11.30 -0.03 8.16
N ASN A 63 -10.11 -0.49 8.55
CA ASN A 63 -9.01 0.41 8.97
C ASN A 63 -8.59 1.37 7.84
N THR A 64 -8.70 0.95 6.59
CA THR A 64 -8.44 1.80 5.43
C THR A 64 -9.49 2.89 5.30
N VAL A 65 -10.78 2.54 5.42
CA VAL A 65 -11.89 3.50 5.35
C VAL A 65 -11.78 4.52 6.49
N GLU A 66 -11.53 4.09 7.72
CA GLU A 66 -11.29 4.98 8.86
C GLU A 66 -10.12 5.95 8.61
N THR A 67 -9.03 5.46 8.00
CA THR A 67 -7.90 6.31 7.63
C THR A 67 -8.28 7.34 6.57
N LEU A 68 -9.07 6.96 5.58
CA LEU A 68 -9.53 7.85 4.51
C LEU A 68 -10.54 8.89 5.03
N GLU A 69 -11.42 8.52 5.96
CA GLU A 69 -12.34 9.45 6.65
C GLU A 69 -11.58 10.52 7.43
N ARG A 70 -10.53 10.12 8.15
CA ARG A 70 -9.65 11.05 8.86
C ARG A 70 -8.88 11.99 7.92
N VAL A 71 -8.52 11.52 6.73
CA VAL A 71 -7.95 12.39 5.69
C VAL A 71 -9.00 13.38 5.18
N PHE A 72 -10.22 12.92 4.95
CA PHE A 72 -11.32 13.76 4.49
C PHE A 72 -11.72 14.80 5.54
N ALA A 73 -11.70 14.44 6.82
CA ALA A 73 -11.91 15.36 7.95
C ALA A 73 -10.75 16.36 8.18
N GLY A 74 -9.61 16.20 7.47
CA GLY A 74 -8.44 17.04 7.64
C GLY A 74 -7.56 16.70 8.86
N GLU A 75 -7.85 15.60 9.57
CA GLU A 75 -7.05 15.13 10.72
C GLU A 75 -5.71 14.54 10.30
N LEU A 76 -5.65 13.99 9.10
CA LEU A 76 -4.43 13.42 8.53
C LEU A 76 -4.00 14.18 7.28
N PRO A 77 -2.68 14.44 7.13
CA PRO A 77 -2.18 15.16 5.97
C PRO A 77 -2.39 14.35 4.69
N PHE A 78 -3.07 14.96 3.71
CA PHE A 78 -3.44 14.37 2.44
C PHE A 78 -2.24 13.76 1.71
N GLU A 79 -1.18 14.56 1.50
CA GLU A 79 -0.02 14.19 0.69
C GLU A 79 0.83 13.07 1.33
N ARG A 80 0.79 12.94 2.67
CA ARG A 80 1.48 11.84 3.37
C ARG A 80 0.68 10.54 3.38
N THR A 81 -0.60 10.61 3.09
CA THR A 81 -1.52 9.46 3.19
C THR A 81 -1.91 8.95 1.83
N LEU A 82 -2.20 9.82 0.88
CA LEU A 82 -2.62 9.47 -0.47
C LEU A 82 -1.49 9.70 -1.47
N ARG A 83 -1.53 8.96 -2.57
CA ARG A 83 -0.57 9.07 -3.66
C ARG A 83 -1.15 10.02 -4.72
N THR A 84 -0.53 11.18 -4.84
CA THR A 84 -0.74 12.10 -5.95
C THR A 84 0.57 12.27 -6.71
N SER A 85 0.51 12.57 -7.97
CA SER A 85 1.67 13.06 -8.72
C SER A 85 1.93 14.49 -8.28
N GLU A 86 3.20 14.84 -8.00
CA GLU A 86 3.58 16.19 -7.53
C GLU A 86 3.27 17.30 -8.56
N THR A 87 2.97 16.92 -9.80
CA THR A 87 2.71 17.83 -10.93
C THR A 87 1.23 18.08 -11.21
N GLU A 88 0.29 17.45 -10.47
CA GLU A 88 -1.13 17.52 -10.84
C GLU A 88 -2.03 17.84 -9.63
N ASP A 89 -2.21 19.14 -9.36
CA ASP A 89 -3.27 19.62 -8.47
C ASP A 89 -4.66 19.10 -8.87
N ALA A 90 -4.87 18.88 -10.18
CA ALA A 90 -6.06 18.27 -10.74
C ALA A 90 -6.34 16.85 -10.21
N GLN A 91 -5.32 16.04 -9.93
CA GLN A 91 -5.53 14.70 -9.32
C GLN A 91 -5.99 14.80 -7.88
N LYS A 92 -5.47 15.75 -7.11
CA LYS A 92 -5.89 16.01 -5.73
C LYS A 92 -7.35 16.41 -5.68
N GLU A 93 -7.78 17.33 -6.52
CA GLU A 93 -9.18 17.78 -6.61
C GLU A 93 -10.11 16.63 -7.03
N GLN A 94 -9.71 15.80 -7.99
CA GLN A 94 -10.47 14.63 -8.41
C GLN A 94 -10.63 13.61 -7.28
N ILE A 95 -9.57 13.34 -6.52
CA ILE A 95 -9.64 12.43 -5.38
C ILE A 95 -10.55 13.01 -4.30
N LEU A 96 -10.38 14.27 -3.94
CA LEU A 96 -11.23 14.96 -2.95
C LEU A 96 -12.70 14.98 -3.38
N GLY A 97 -12.99 15.23 -4.66
CA GLY A 97 -14.34 15.21 -5.19
C GLY A 97 -15.01 13.82 -5.14
N ARG A 98 -14.22 12.73 -5.30
CA ARG A 98 -14.72 11.35 -5.22
C ARG A 98 -14.86 10.84 -3.78
N MET A 99 -14.06 11.36 -2.85
CA MET A 99 -14.01 10.87 -1.46
C MET A 99 -15.39 10.75 -0.80
N PRO A 100 -16.25 11.77 -0.74
CA PRO A 100 -17.51 11.68 -0.03
C PRO A 100 -18.45 10.61 -0.62
N HIS A 101 -18.41 10.42 -1.93
CA HIS A 101 -19.22 9.40 -2.60
C HIS A 101 -18.69 7.99 -2.36
N ASN A 102 -17.38 7.80 -2.51
CA ASN A 102 -16.75 6.50 -2.31
C ASN A 102 -16.84 6.07 -0.85
N LEU A 103 -16.60 6.96 0.12
CA LEU A 103 -16.68 6.66 1.55
C LEU A 103 -18.12 6.28 1.96
N ARG A 104 -19.13 7.03 1.49
CA ARG A 104 -20.53 6.68 1.74
C ARG A 104 -20.87 5.29 1.19
N THR A 105 -20.44 4.99 -0.03
CA THR A 105 -20.69 3.70 -0.67
C THR A 105 -19.94 2.58 0.04
N LEU A 106 -18.68 2.80 0.44
CA LEU A 106 -17.88 1.83 1.18
C LEU A 106 -18.54 1.48 2.52
N ASN A 107 -18.94 2.48 3.30
CA ASN A 107 -19.62 2.27 4.58
C ASN A 107 -20.93 1.49 4.41
N HIS A 108 -21.73 1.84 3.41
CA HIS A 108 -22.97 1.11 3.12
C HIS A 108 -22.69 -0.37 2.76
N LEU A 109 -21.75 -0.63 1.84
CA LEU A 109 -21.40 -1.99 1.44
C LEU A 109 -20.79 -2.81 2.58
N MET A 110 -20.05 -2.17 3.50
CA MET A 110 -19.54 -2.83 4.69
C MET A 110 -20.66 -3.25 5.64
N GLN A 111 -21.65 -2.40 5.87
CA GLN A 111 -22.83 -2.73 6.68
C GLN A 111 -23.63 -3.89 6.07
N GLU A 112 -23.87 -3.86 4.75
CA GLU A 112 -24.52 -4.97 4.06
C GLU A 112 -23.72 -6.29 4.17
N ASN A 113 -22.39 -6.23 4.16
CA ASN A 113 -21.55 -7.41 4.35
C ASN A 113 -21.66 -8.00 5.76
N VAL A 114 -21.81 -7.15 6.79
CA VAL A 114 -22.03 -7.63 8.16
C VAL A 114 -23.37 -8.35 8.25
N ALA A 115 -24.43 -7.78 7.68
CA ALA A 115 -25.74 -8.41 7.66
C ALA A 115 -25.76 -9.76 6.91
N ASP A 116 -25.12 -9.83 5.73
CA ASP A 116 -25.00 -11.10 4.99
C ASP A 116 -24.11 -12.12 5.73
N TYR A 117 -23.07 -11.68 6.46
CA TYR A 117 -22.25 -12.56 7.29
C TYR A 117 -23.09 -13.20 8.41
N GLU A 118 -23.96 -12.43 9.07
CA GLU A 118 -24.90 -12.97 10.05
C GLU A 118 -25.81 -14.04 9.43
N VAL A 119 -26.29 -13.82 8.20
CA VAL A 119 -27.09 -14.83 7.47
C VAL A 119 -26.27 -16.09 7.21
N VAL A 120 -25.00 -15.98 6.84
CA VAL A 120 -24.10 -17.13 6.62
C VAL A 120 -23.92 -17.93 7.90
N GLN A 121 -23.82 -17.26 9.07
CA GLN A 121 -23.60 -17.91 10.36
C GLN A 121 -24.87 -18.53 10.98
N THR A 122 -26.03 -17.88 10.81
CA THR A 122 -27.24 -18.23 11.57
C THR A 122 -28.29 -18.98 10.75
N SER A 123 -28.27 -18.87 9.41
CA SER A 123 -29.29 -19.50 8.57
C SER A 123 -29.14 -21.01 8.53
N SER A 124 -30.24 -21.75 8.69
CA SER A 124 -30.31 -23.19 8.50
C SER A 124 -30.38 -23.62 7.02
N SER A 125 -30.60 -22.68 6.10
CA SER A 125 -30.75 -22.94 4.67
C SER A 125 -29.40 -22.78 3.95
N ALA A 126 -28.84 -23.88 3.45
CA ALA A 126 -27.60 -23.89 2.67
C ALA A 126 -27.68 -22.96 1.43
N ARG A 127 -28.84 -22.87 0.79
CA ARG A 127 -29.04 -21.97 -0.36
C ARG A 127 -28.90 -20.50 0.05
N LYS A 128 -29.54 -20.08 1.16
CA LYS A 128 -29.42 -18.71 1.65
C LYS A 128 -27.99 -18.37 2.07
N GLN A 129 -27.28 -19.29 2.67
CA GLN A 129 -25.87 -19.14 3.01
C GLN A 129 -25.00 -18.93 1.76
N ALA A 130 -25.19 -19.76 0.72
CA ALA A 130 -24.46 -19.66 -0.54
C ALA A 130 -24.74 -18.32 -1.25
N ASP A 131 -26.01 -17.94 -1.35
CA ASP A 131 -26.42 -16.66 -1.98
C ASP A 131 -25.83 -15.43 -1.23
N ALA A 132 -25.80 -15.47 0.10
CA ALA A 132 -25.20 -14.43 0.92
C ALA A 132 -23.68 -14.36 0.75
N ALA A 133 -22.99 -15.51 0.74
CA ALA A 133 -21.55 -15.58 0.52
C ALA A 133 -21.15 -15.04 -0.87
N GLU A 134 -21.93 -15.35 -1.91
CA GLU A 134 -21.69 -14.84 -3.26
C GLU A 134 -21.85 -13.31 -3.30
N ARG A 135 -22.91 -12.75 -2.70
CA ARG A 135 -23.09 -11.28 -2.62
C ARG A 135 -21.93 -10.61 -1.90
N MET A 136 -21.47 -11.18 -0.78
CA MET A 136 -20.30 -10.68 -0.04
C MET A 136 -19.03 -10.66 -0.91
N LEU A 137 -18.84 -11.68 -1.74
CA LEU A 137 -17.66 -11.78 -2.61
C LEU A 137 -17.70 -10.72 -3.72
N VAL A 138 -18.85 -10.48 -4.31
CA VAL A 138 -19.05 -9.41 -5.32
C VAL A 138 -18.80 -8.03 -4.69
N ARG A 139 -19.40 -7.76 -3.51
CA ARG A 139 -19.20 -6.50 -2.79
C ARG A 139 -17.75 -6.27 -2.40
N ARG A 140 -17.04 -7.31 -1.95
CA ARG A 140 -15.61 -7.24 -1.60
C ARG A 140 -14.79 -6.69 -2.77
N ARG A 141 -15.01 -7.21 -3.97
CA ARG A 141 -14.32 -6.74 -5.19
C ARG A 141 -14.64 -5.27 -5.48
N LYS A 142 -15.90 -4.87 -5.35
CA LYS A 142 -16.34 -3.48 -5.54
C LYS A 142 -15.70 -2.55 -4.51
N MET A 143 -15.70 -2.92 -3.24
CA MET A 143 -15.08 -2.14 -2.17
C MET A 143 -13.58 -1.97 -2.37
N CYS A 144 -12.85 -3.03 -2.78
CA CYS A 144 -11.44 -2.93 -3.12
C CYS A 144 -11.19 -1.90 -4.24
N THR A 145 -12.02 -1.90 -5.28
CA THR A 145 -11.90 -0.95 -6.39
C THR A 145 -12.13 0.49 -5.91
N LEU A 146 -13.19 0.74 -5.14
CA LEU A 146 -13.50 2.07 -4.60
C LEU A 146 -12.40 2.60 -3.67
N ALA A 147 -11.82 1.73 -2.86
CA ALA A 147 -10.69 2.09 -2.00
C ALA A 147 -9.40 2.38 -2.80
N GLU A 148 -9.13 1.61 -3.87
CA GLU A 148 -7.99 1.83 -4.76
C GLU A 148 -8.10 3.17 -5.53
N GLU A 149 -9.32 3.60 -5.91
CA GLU A 149 -9.56 4.89 -6.58
C GLU A 149 -9.16 6.09 -5.72
N LEU A 150 -9.17 5.94 -4.40
CA LEU A 150 -8.74 6.96 -3.46
C LEU A 150 -7.22 6.97 -3.23
N SER A 151 -6.49 6.12 -3.97
CA SER A 151 -5.03 6.16 -4.11
C SER A 151 -4.24 6.11 -2.79
N LEU A 152 -4.66 5.29 -1.81
CA LEU A 152 -3.92 5.14 -0.56
C LEU A 152 -2.47 4.68 -0.81
N ARG A 153 -1.51 5.31 -0.15
CA ARG A 153 -0.10 4.92 -0.25
C ARG A 153 0.14 3.51 0.32
N THR A 154 0.84 2.67 -0.43
CA THR A 154 1.11 1.26 -0.05
C THR A 154 1.74 1.11 1.33
N HIS A 155 2.62 2.05 1.75
CA HIS A 155 3.23 1.99 3.08
C HIS A 155 2.24 2.18 4.23
N ARG A 156 1.06 2.79 3.99
CA ARG A 156 -0.01 2.92 4.99
C ARG A 156 -0.75 1.59 5.22
N LEU A 157 -0.73 0.69 4.24
CA LEU A 157 -1.31 -0.64 4.37
C LEU A 157 -0.41 -1.64 5.12
N GLN A 158 0.90 -1.40 5.15
CA GLN A 158 1.84 -2.31 5.83
C GLN A 158 1.55 -2.51 7.33
N PRO A 159 1.33 -1.46 8.14
CA PRO A 159 0.98 -1.65 9.54
C PRO A 159 -0.38 -2.34 9.73
N ILE A 160 -1.36 -2.07 8.86
CA ILE A 160 -2.66 -2.74 8.87
C ILE A 160 -2.48 -4.24 8.61
N MET A 161 -1.70 -4.60 7.60
CA MET A 161 -1.36 -5.98 7.28
C MET A 161 -0.67 -6.68 8.46
N LYS A 162 0.32 -6.03 9.10
CA LYS A 162 1.01 -6.60 10.27
C LYS A 162 0.04 -6.91 11.40
N ARG A 163 -0.88 -5.99 11.69
CA ARG A 163 -1.92 -6.21 12.72
C ARG A 163 -2.87 -7.35 12.33
N TYR A 164 -3.25 -7.41 11.06
CA TYR A 164 -4.08 -8.50 10.56
C TYR A 164 -3.41 -9.87 10.74
N LEU A 165 -2.14 -10.00 10.36
CA LEU A 165 -1.37 -11.23 10.56
C LEU A 165 -1.27 -11.62 12.04
N GLN A 166 -1.04 -10.66 12.95
CA GLN A 166 -1.05 -10.93 14.39
C GLN A 166 -2.40 -11.46 14.91
N ILE A 167 -3.51 -11.06 14.29
CA ILE A 167 -4.83 -11.60 14.63
C ILE A 167 -4.94 -13.04 14.13
N VAL A 168 -4.54 -13.29 12.89
CA VAL A 168 -4.57 -14.64 12.29
C VAL A 168 -3.71 -15.63 13.05
N ASP A 169 -2.53 -15.21 13.52
CA ASP A 169 -1.60 -16.05 14.29
C ASP A 169 -2.12 -16.42 15.70
N ARG A 170 -3.17 -15.74 16.18
CA ARG A 170 -3.79 -15.98 17.50
C ARG A 170 -5.05 -16.86 17.44
N VAL A 171 -5.57 -17.11 16.26
CA VAL A 171 -6.78 -17.91 16.00
C VAL A 171 -6.40 -19.34 15.64
#